data_38f18a73959faf2273517d4ef559cf29
#
_entry.id   38f18a73959faf2273517d4ef559cf29
#
_cell.length_a   1.000
_cell.length_b   1.000
_cell.length_c   1.000
_cell.angle_alpha   90.00
_cell.angle_beta   90.00
_cell.angle_gamma   90.00
#
_symmetry.space_group_name_H-M   'P 1'
#
loop_
_entity.id
_entity.type
_entity.pdbx_description
1 polymer ?
#
loop_
_entity_poly.entity_id
_entity_poly.type
_entity_poly.pdbx_seq_one_letter_code
_entity_poly.pdbx_strand_id
1 'polypeptide(L)'
;MNYQNKYLLAIDQGTTSSRAILFDHQGRAVTIAQRDFQQYFPKPGWVEHDPNEIWYSQSLVLKEVMEKADVTERHIACIGLANQRETTIIWDRETGFPIYNAIVWQDRRTADYCEELKEMGYAEMIREKTGLVIDAYFSATKIRWILDHVKGIRERAERGELCFGTVDTWLVWKLTRGAKFITDVTNASRTMLFNIHTGQWDQELLTLFDIPVSMMPEVKGCSEVYCETSTPLFSRGIPISGMAGDQQAALFGQLCVEKGMIKTTYGTGCFMILNTGDKPVLSDNNLLTTIAWKLGDKITYALEGSVFVGGAVVQWLRDGLGLISNAKITEQMAYSVADNGGVYFVPALTGLGAPYWDQYARGAIVGLTRGTTAAHLARAALEGICYQVHDVLLAMENDIHSRPKEIRVDGGAIANNFLMQFQADICRCPVVRPKILETTALGAAYLAGLAVGYWKDLDDLHEQWQLDKVFQARMPDESVARLLAGWNKAVGRSLNWEE
;
A
#
# COMPACT_ATOMS: atom_id res chain seq x y z
N MET A 1 21.18 -23.43 10.98
CA MET A 1 22.22 -22.39 11.24
C MET A 1 21.87 -21.69 12.55
N ASN A 2 22.85 -21.25 13.35
CA ASN A 2 22.55 -20.49 14.57
C ASN A 2 22.42 -19.00 14.19
N TYR A 3 21.22 -18.43 14.31
CA TYR A 3 20.91 -17.05 13.95
C TYR A 3 20.92 -16.07 15.15
N GLN A 4 21.30 -16.52 16.35
CA GLN A 4 21.23 -15.73 17.59
C GLN A 4 21.95 -14.37 17.54
N ASN A 5 22.97 -14.22 16.67
CA ASN A 5 23.74 -12.99 16.49
C ASN A 5 23.60 -12.42 15.08
N LYS A 6 22.49 -12.69 14.40
CA LYS A 6 22.23 -12.18 13.06
C LYS A 6 20.98 -11.33 13.05
N TYR A 7 20.93 -10.43 12.06
CA TYR A 7 19.84 -9.50 11.82
C TYR A 7 19.16 -9.81 10.48
N LEU A 8 17.93 -9.40 10.35
CA LEU A 8 17.24 -9.31 9.08
C LEU A 8 17.30 -7.86 8.59
N LEU A 9 17.65 -7.68 7.33
CA LEU A 9 17.66 -6.38 6.68
C LEU A 9 16.39 -6.23 5.85
N ALA A 10 15.49 -5.35 6.28
CA ALA A 10 14.28 -5.02 5.54
C ALA A 10 14.48 -3.76 4.71
N ILE A 11 14.07 -3.83 3.46
CA ILE A 11 13.90 -2.71 2.54
C ILE A 11 12.43 -2.35 2.53
N ASP A 12 12.11 -1.08 2.75
CA ASP A 12 10.77 -0.53 2.62
C ASP A 12 10.82 0.69 1.69
N GLN A 13 10.47 0.47 0.43
CA GLN A 13 10.48 1.50 -0.61
C GLN A 13 9.10 2.13 -0.72
N GLY A 14 8.88 3.20 0.04
CA GLY A 14 7.63 3.97 0.00
C GLY A 14 7.52 4.88 -1.21
N THR A 15 6.40 5.61 -1.30
CA THR A 15 6.14 6.56 -2.39
C THR A 15 7.03 7.80 -2.31
N THR A 16 7.34 8.29 -1.11
CA THR A 16 8.08 9.54 -0.91
C THR A 16 9.47 9.35 -0.32
N SER A 17 9.76 8.16 0.21
CA SER A 17 11.03 7.88 0.90
C SER A 17 11.44 6.42 0.77
N SER A 18 12.75 6.19 0.83
CA SER A 18 13.40 4.90 0.94
C SER A 18 13.78 4.64 2.38
N ARG A 19 13.51 3.43 2.89
CA ARG A 19 13.89 3.01 4.23
C ARG A 19 14.69 1.72 4.20
N ALA A 20 15.54 1.55 5.19
CA ALA A 20 16.17 0.28 5.55
C ALA A 20 16.10 0.11 7.06
N ILE A 21 15.72 -1.08 7.51
CA ILE A 21 15.53 -1.40 8.92
C ILE A 21 16.23 -2.72 9.23
N LEU A 22 17.00 -2.74 10.32
CA LEU A 22 17.54 -3.97 10.88
C LEU A 22 16.64 -4.49 11.99
N PHE A 23 16.19 -5.73 11.86
CA PHE A 23 15.42 -6.43 12.86
C PHE A 23 16.23 -7.52 13.53
N ASP A 24 16.10 -7.63 14.86
CA ASP A 24 16.64 -8.75 15.64
C ASP A 24 15.71 -9.98 15.61
N HIS A 25 16.13 -11.06 16.26
CA HIS A 25 15.36 -12.31 16.31
C HIS A 25 14.02 -12.17 17.04
N GLN A 26 13.85 -11.13 17.84
CA GLN A 26 12.59 -10.79 18.52
C GLN A 26 11.70 -9.86 17.67
N GLY A 27 12.04 -9.64 16.41
CA GLY A 27 11.28 -8.75 15.51
C GLY A 27 11.38 -7.26 15.90
N ARG A 28 12.30 -6.87 16.78
CA ARG A 28 12.46 -5.47 17.21
C ARG A 28 13.36 -4.74 16.20
N ALA A 29 12.97 -3.54 15.84
CA ALA A 29 13.82 -2.65 15.05
C ALA A 29 15.04 -2.21 15.89
N VAL A 30 16.22 -2.62 15.44
CA VAL A 30 17.50 -2.27 16.09
C VAL A 30 17.95 -0.91 15.64
N THR A 31 17.81 -0.62 14.34
CA THR A 31 18.14 0.67 13.75
C THR A 31 17.37 0.89 12.47
N ILE A 32 17.16 2.16 12.16
CA ILE A 32 16.41 2.62 10.98
C ILE A 32 17.22 3.71 10.27
N ALA A 33 17.27 3.63 8.95
CA ALA A 33 17.71 4.70 8.08
C ALA A 33 16.59 5.03 7.09
N GLN A 34 16.36 6.32 6.85
CA GLN A 34 15.34 6.80 5.92
C GLN A 34 15.85 8.02 5.18
N ARG A 35 15.52 8.12 3.88
CA ARG A 35 15.78 9.27 3.04
C ARG A 35 14.63 9.51 2.09
N ASP A 36 14.21 10.76 1.99
CA ASP A 36 13.27 11.20 0.99
C ASP A 36 13.96 11.30 -0.37
N PHE A 37 13.18 11.19 -1.45
CA PHE A 37 13.64 11.41 -2.82
C PHE A 37 12.67 12.32 -3.58
N GLN A 38 13.14 12.88 -4.70
CA GLN A 38 12.40 13.89 -5.45
C GLN A 38 11.13 13.31 -6.09
N GLN A 39 10.04 14.06 -5.96
CA GLN A 39 8.78 13.80 -6.67
C GLN A 39 8.68 14.78 -7.84
N TYR A 40 8.23 14.30 -9.00
CA TYR A 40 8.08 15.13 -10.20
C TYR A 40 6.61 15.23 -10.60
N PHE A 41 6.15 16.43 -10.90
CA PHE A 41 4.77 16.72 -11.30
C PHE A 41 4.76 17.48 -12.65
N PRO A 42 5.04 16.81 -13.79
CA PRO A 42 5.26 17.49 -15.08
C PRO A 42 4.02 18.23 -15.61
N LYS A 43 2.83 17.70 -15.30
CA LYS A 43 1.53 18.29 -15.68
C LYS A 43 0.51 18.02 -14.56
N PRO A 44 -0.63 18.74 -14.54
CA PRO A 44 -1.72 18.41 -13.62
C PRO A 44 -2.11 16.92 -13.72
N GLY A 45 -2.22 16.24 -12.60
CA GLY A 45 -2.54 14.81 -12.52
C GLY A 45 -1.40 13.84 -12.88
N TRP A 46 -0.22 14.33 -13.30
CA TRP A 46 0.94 13.50 -13.59
C TRP A 46 1.86 13.42 -12.37
N VAL A 47 2.31 12.21 -12.05
CA VAL A 47 3.23 11.95 -10.93
C VAL A 47 4.31 10.99 -11.39
N GLU A 48 5.57 11.40 -11.28
CA GLU A 48 6.72 10.64 -11.75
C GLU A 48 7.83 10.57 -10.69
N HIS A 49 8.60 9.48 -10.73
CA HIS A 49 9.86 9.34 -10.01
C HIS A 49 11.00 9.04 -10.98
N ASP A 50 12.23 9.49 -10.68
CA ASP A 50 13.41 8.96 -11.35
C ASP A 50 13.77 7.58 -10.75
N PRO A 51 13.76 6.48 -11.54
CA PRO A 51 14.14 5.17 -11.03
C PRO A 51 15.58 5.12 -10.48
N ASN A 52 16.47 5.97 -10.98
CA ASN A 52 17.84 6.05 -10.47
C ASN A 52 17.90 6.72 -9.09
N GLU A 53 17.04 7.71 -8.83
CA GLU A 53 16.93 8.31 -7.49
C GLU A 53 16.34 7.33 -6.47
N ILE A 54 15.35 6.50 -6.88
CA ILE A 54 14.84 5.39 -6.05
C ILE A 54 15.99 4.46 -5.66
N TRP A 55 16.78 4.00 -6.64
CA TRP A 55 17.93 3.14 -6.36
C TRP A 55 19.01 3.84 -5.53
N TYR A 56 19.33 5.09 -5.84
CA TYR A 56 20.36 5.85 -5.14
C TYR A 56 19.99 6.06 -3.67
N SER A 57 18.80 6.55 -3.38
CA SER A 57 18.31 6.75 -2.01
C SER A 57 18.25 5.43 -1.24
N GLN A 58 17.78 4.33 -1.88
CA GLN A 58 17.75 3.02 -1.27
C GLN A 58 19.17 2.50 -0.96
N SER A 59 20.12 2.69 -1.87
CA SER A 59 21.50 2.27 -1.65
C SER A 59 22.17 2.99 -0.48
N LEU A 60 21.86 4.29 -0.32
CA LEU A 60 22.37 5.09 0.80
C LEU A 60 21.80 4.62 2.15
N VAL A 61 20.50 4.35 2.25
CA VAL A 61 19.91 3.89 3.52
C VAL A 61 20.33 2.47 3.87
N LEU A 62 20.58 1.59 2.88
CA LEU A 62 21.14 0.27 3.11
C LEU A 62 22.54 0.33 3.74
N LYS A 63 23.38 1.24 3.28
CA LYS A 63 24.70 1.48 3.86
C LYS A 63 24.58 2.11 5.25
N GLU A 64 23.80 3.17 5.37
CA GLU A 64 23.62 3.94 6.61
C GLU A 64 23.07 3.09 7.76
N VAL A 65 22.12 2.20 7.51
CA VAL A 65 21.51 1.35 8.54
C VAL A 65 22.52 0.36 9.13
N MET A 66 23.43 -0.17 8.30
CA MET A 66 24.49 -1.07 8.74
C MET A 66 25.59 -0.32 9.49
N GLU A 67 25.99 0.86 9.02
CA GLU A 67 26.97 1.73 9.71
C GLU A 67 26.45 2.17 11.08
N LYS A 68 25.20 2.59 11.20
CA LYS A 68 24.57 2.96 12.48
C LYS A 68 24.54 1.84 13.50
N ALA A 69 24.43 0.60 13.08
CA ALA A 69 24.40 -0.58 13.95
C ALA A 69 25.79 -1.18 14.19
N ASP A 70 26.84 -0.66 13.54
CA ASP A 70 28.20 -1.22 13.55
C ASP A 70 28.21 -2.71 13.12
N VAL A 71 27.46 -3.05 12.06
CA VAL A 71 27.35 -4.40 11.51
C VAL A 71 27.86 -4.47 10.09
N THR A 72 28.28 -5.67 9.70
CA THR A 72 28.68 -6.00 8.33
C THR A 72 27.74 -7.05 7.73
N GLU A 73 27.88 -7.34 6.45
CA GLU A 73 27.09 -8.35 5.73
C GLU A 73 27.13 -9.74 6.40
N ARG A 74 28.18 -10.02 7.18
CA ARG A 74 28.31 -11.29 7.92
C ARG A 74 27.27 -11.42 9.04
N HIS A 75 26.74 -10.31 9.51
CA HIS A 75 25.73 -10.27 10.56
C HIS A 75 24.30 -10.28 9.97
N ILE A 76 24.15 -10.17 8.66
CA ILE A 76 22.84 -10.20 7.98
C ILE A 76 22.50 -11.64 7.58
N ALA A 77 21.32 -12.10 7.97
CA ALA A 77 20.82 -13.42 7.59
C ALA A 77 20.26 -13.41 6.17
N CYS A 78 19.40 -12.43 5.88
CA CYS A 78 18.80 -12.23 4.57
C CYS A 78 18.18 -10.82 4.45
N ILE A 79 17.71 -10.52 3.22
CA ILE A 79 17.00 -9.29 2.88
C ILE A 79 15.53 -9.63 2.58
N GLY A 80 14.61 -8.87 3.19
CA GLY A 80 13.21 -8.79 2.83
C GLY A 80 12.90 -7.44 2.18
N LEU A 81 12.04 -7.41 1.16
CA LEU A 81 11.70 -6.23 0.38
C LEU A 81 10.20 -5.98 0.39
N ALA A 82 9.79 -4.78 0.81
CA ALA A 82 8.47 -4.23 0.62
C ALA A 82 8.55 -2.96 -0.22
N ASN A 83 7.53 -2.69 -1.03
CA ASN A 83 7.55 -1.54 -1.94
C ASN A 83 6.16 -0.97 -2.20
N GLN A 84 6.11 0.33 -2.55
CA GLN A 84 4.95 0.92 -3.19
C GLN A 84 4.58 0.11 -4.43
N ARG A 85 3.31 -0.21 -4.58
CA ARG A 85 2.81 -1.07 -5.65
C ARG A 85 2.51 -0.25 -6.92
N GLU A 86 2.20 -0.91 -8.02
CA GLU A 86 1.69 -0.40 -9.30
C GLU A 86 2.61 0.60 -10.04
N THR A 87 3.54 1.25 -9.36
CA THR A 87 4.50 2.18 -9.97
C THR A 87 5.30 1.46 -11.05
N THR A 88 5.22 2.01 -12.26
CA THR A 88 5.66 1.34 -13.50
C THR A 88 7.02 1.85 -13.94
N ILE A 89 7.98 0.93 -14.11
CA ILE A 89 9.33 1.21 -14.59
C ILE A 89 9.60 0.37 -15.83
N ILE A 90 10.14 0.99 -16.89
CA ILE A 90 10.63 0.29 -18.10
C ILE A 90 12.09 0.68 -18.30
N TRP A 91 12.94 -0.32 -18.54
CA TRP A 91 14.36 -0.11 -18.75
C TRP A 91 14.91 -1.01 -19.86
N ASP A 92 16.05 -0.60 -20.39
CA ASP A 92 16.83 -1.37 -21.36
C ASP A 92 17.44 -2.61 -20.70
N ARG A 93 17.22 -3.78 -21.31
CA ARG A 93 17.63 -5.08 -20.76
C ARG A 93 19.16 -5.25 -20.70
N GLU A 94 19.88 -4.67 -21.63
CA GLU A 94 21.32 -4.80 -21.71
C GLU A 94 22.04 -3.81 -20.79
N THR A 95 21.62 -2.55 -20.85
CA THR A 95 22.32 -1.46 -20.15
C THR A 95 21.77 -1.20 -18.74
N GLY A 96 20.52 -1.59 -18.47
CA GLY A 96 19.82 -1.30 -17.23
C GLY A 96 19.43 0.19 -17.07
N PHE A 97 19.47 1.00 -18.15
CA PHE A 97 19.03 2.40 -18.11
C PHE A 97 17.51 2.51 -18.25
N PRO A 98 16.84 3.28 -17.37
CA PRO A 98 15.43 3.58 -17.52
C PRO A 98 15.15 4.28 -18.86
N ILE A 99 14.06 3.87 -19.52
CA ILE A 99 13.61 4.46 -20.79
C ILE A 99 12.85 5.77 -20.56
N TYR A 100 12.14 5.83 -19.44
CA TYR A 100 11.31 6.95 -19.01
C TYR A 100 11.33 7.02 -17.48
N ASN A 101 10.88 8.13 -16.90
CA ASN A 101 10.62 8.20 -15.47
C ASN A 101 9.59 7.14 -15.06
N ALA A 102 9.68 6.64 -13.84
CA ALA A 102 8.68 5.75 -13.29
C ALA A 102 7.33 6.48 -13.20
N ILE A 103 6.29 5.94 -13.80
CA ILE A 103 4.92 6.48 -13.65
C ILE A 103 4.33 5.92 -12.37
N VAL A 104 4.04 6.83 -11.42
CA VAL A 104 3.62 6.48 -10.05
C VAL A 104 2.16 6.01 -10.04
N TRP A 105 1.79 5.21 -9.05
CA TRP A 105 0.43 4.71 -8.83
C TRP A 105 -0.63 5.83 -8.71
N GLN A 106 -0.24 7.02 -8.28
CA GLN A 106 -1.11 8.20 -8.15
C GLN A 106 -1.39 8.93 -9.48
N ASP A 107 -0.61 8.60 -10.54
CA ASP A 107 -0.68 9.26 -11.84
C ASP A 107 -2.00 8.98 -12.55
N ARG A 108 -2.59 10.02 -13.16
CA ARG A 108 -3.89 9.95 -13.82
C ARG A 108 -3.85 10.14 -15.36
N ARG A 109 -2.63 10.18 -15.95
CA ARG A 109 -2.48 10.45 -17.40
C ARG A 109 -3.17 9.44 -18.31
N THR A 110 -3.50 8.24 -17.81
CA THR A 110 -4.15 7.18 -18.57
C THR A 110 -5.65 7.05 -18.23
N ALA A 111 -6.24 8.02 -17.53
CA ALA A 111 -7.64 7.98 -17.14
C ALA A 111 -8.59 7.88 -18.34
N ASP A 112 -8.35 8.67 -19.39
CA ASP A 112 -9.16 8.65 -20.61
C ASP A 112 -9.16 7.26 -21.26
N TYR A 113 -8.01 6.62 -21.36
CA TYR A 113 -7.90 5.26 -21.89
C TYR A 113 -8.62 4.23 -20.98
N CYS A 114 -8.66 4.44 -19.68
CA CYS A 114 -9.47 3.60 -18.78
C CYS A 114 -10.98 3.74 -19.09
N GLU A 115 -11.47 4.94 -19.37
CA GLU A 115 -12.88 5.13 -19.75
C GLU A 115 -13.19 4.48 -21.12
N GLU A 116 -12.31 4.60 -22.11
CA GLU A 116 -12.45 3.89 -23.39
C GLU A 116 -12.58 2.37 -23.19
N LEU A 117 -11.76 1.77 -22.34
CA LEU A 117 -11.84 0.32 -22.04
C LEU A 117 -13.16 -0.07 -21.36
N LYS A 118 -13.70 0.79 -20.49
CA LYS A 118 -15.01 0.58 -19.85
C LYS A 118 -16.14 0.65 -20.89
N GLU A 119 -16.11 1.65 -21.77
CA GLU A 119 -17.09 1.82 -22.87
C GLU A 119 -17.05 0.65 -23.85
N MET A 120 -15.86 0.06 -24.09
CA MET A 120 -15.69 -1.15 -24.90
C MET A 120 -16.20 -2.43 -24.21
N GLY A 121 -16.59 -2.36 -22.92
CA GLY A 121 -17.18 -3.47 -22.19
C GLY A 121 -16.16 -4.45 -21.55
N TYR A 122 -14.89 -4.08 -21.39
CA TYR A 122 -13.86 -4.95 -20.81
C TYR A 122 -13.88 -5.06 -19.29
N ALA A 123 -14.72 -4.29 -18.58
CA ALA A 123 -14.69 -4.18 -17.13
C ALA A 123 -14.89 -5.54 -16.42
N GLU A 124 -15.86 -6.34 -16.86
CA GLU A 124 -16.15 -7.64 -16.24
C GLU A 124 -15.02 -8.65 -16.47
N MET A 125 -14.53 -8.78 -17.69
CA MET A 125 -13.43 -9.69 -18.03
C MET A 125 -12.15 -9.36 -17.23
N ILE A 126 -11.80 -8.07 -17.10
CA ILE A 126 -10.65 -7.64 -16.30
C ILE A 126 -10.88 -7.95 -14.82
N ARG A 127 -12.06 -7.64 -14.27
CA ARG A 127 -12.43 -7.94 -12.89
C ARG A 127 -12.37 -9.44 -12.59
N GLU A 128 -12.92 -10.26 -13.44
CA GLU A 128 -12.92 -11.73 -13.26
C GLU A 128 -11.50 -12.30 -13.23
N LYS A 129 -10.62 -11.86 -14.15
CA LYS A 129 -9.25 -12.39 -14.25
C LYS A 129 -8.30 -11.85 -13.18
N THR A 130 -8.44 -10.58 -12.84
CA THR A 130 -7.45 -9.84 -12.02
C THR A 130 -7.95 -9.48 -10.63
N GLY A 131 -9.26 -9.49 -10.40
CA GLY A 131 -9.89 -8.94 -9.20
C GLY A 131 -9.90 -7.42 -9.11
N LEU A 132 -9.45 -6.72 -10.17
CA LEU A 132 -9.27 -5.27 -10.19
C LEU A 132 -10.37 -4.60 -11.01
N VAL A 133 -10.61 -3.32 -10.72
CA VAL A 133 -11.39 -2.41 -11.58
C VAL A 133 -10.49 -1.80 -12.66
N ILE A 134 -11.06 -1.27 -13.73
CA ILE A 134 -10.30 -0.50 -14.71
C ILE A 134 -10.06 0.89 -14.13
N ASP A 135 -8.80 1.20 -13.81
CA ASP A 135 -8.38 2.50 -13.30
C ASP A 135 -6.91 2.78 -13.63
N ALA A 136 -6.57 4.05 -13.81
CA ALA A 136 -5.21 4.53 -14.03
C ALA A 136 -4.25 4.21 -12.86
N TYR A 137 -4.75 3.76 -11.73
CA TYR A 137 -4.01 3.27 -10.57
C TYR A 137 -3.05 2.14 -10.94
N PHE A 138 -3.47 1.18 -11.76
CA PHE A 138 -2.75 -0.06 -12.08
C PHE A 138 -1.73 0.09 -13.21
N SER A 139 -0.81 -0.88 -13.34
CA SER A 139 0.38 -0.72 -14.21
C SER A 139 0.10 -0.83 -15.72
N ALA A 140 -0.87 -1.66 -16.15
CA ALA A 140 -1.05 -2.00 -17.56
C ALA A 140 -1.18 -0.79 -18.49
N THR A 141 -2.04 0.17 -18.12
CA THR A 141 -2.29 1.38 -18.92
C THR A 141 -1.06 2.28 -18.98
N LYS A 142 -0.24 2.32 -17.91
CA LYS A 142 1.00 3.09 -17.85
C LYS A 142 2.09 2.48 -18.75
N ILE A 143 2.19 1.13 -18.77
CA ILE A 143 3.12 0.42 -19.68
C ILE A 143 2.76 0.77 -21.11
N ARG A 144 1.48 0.60 -21.49
CA ARG A 144 1.00 0.93 -22.82
C ARG A 144 1.29 2.39 -23.18
N TRP A 145 1.02 3.32 -22.26
CA TRP A 145 1.28 4.74 -22.48
C TRP A 145 2.76 4.99 -22.81
N ILE A 146 3.71 4.40 -22.09
CA ILE A 146 5.15 4.55 -22.37
C ILE A 146 5.48 3.99 -23.75
N LEU A 147 4.96 2.80 -24.11
CA LEU A 147 5.20 2.18 -25.39
C LEU A 147 4.68 3.02 -26.58
N ASP A 148 3.56 3.72 -26.39
CA ASP A 148 2.93 4.53 -27.43
C ASP A 148 3.54 5.94 -27.55
N HIS A 149 4.04 6.53 -26.46
CA HIS A 149 4.45 7.93 -26.43
C HIS A 149 5.97 8.15 -26.46
N VAL A 150 6.77 7.15 -26.15
CA VAL A 150 8.22 7.25 -26.23
C VAL A 150 8.70 6.69 -27.59
N LYS A 151 9.28 7.56 -28.39
CA LYS A 151 9.65 7.23 -29.79
C LYS A 151 10.58 6.02 -29.89
N GLY A 152 10.22 5.05 -30.72
CA GLY A 152 11.02 3.87 -31.05
C GLY A 152 11.07 2.80 -29.95
N ILE A 153 10.27 2.96 -28.91
CA ILE A 153 10.30 2.04 -27.77
C ILE A 153 9.43 0.81 -28.01
N ARG A 154 8.33 0.93 -28.74
CA ARG A 154 7.46 -0.19 -29.08
C ARG A 154 8.22 -1.26 -29.88
N GLU A 155 8.91 -0.88 -30.93
CA GLU A 155 9.70 -1.80 -31.77
C GLU A 155 10.83 -2.47 -30.96
N ARG A 156 11.38 -1.76 -29.98
CA ARG A 156 12.39 -2.34 -29.06
C ARG A 156 11.76 -3.36 -28.11
N ALA A 157 10.57 -3.08 -27.60
CA ALA A 157 9.80 -4.00 -26.76
C ALA A 157 9.46 -5.30 -27.50
N GLU A 158 9.00 -5.18 -28.75
CA GLU A 158 8.70 -6.32 -29.63
C GLU A 158 9.92 -7.21 -29.90
N ARG A 159 11.12 -6.61 -30.01
CA ARG A 159 12.37 -7.34 -30.13
C ARG A 159 12.89 -7.95 -28.82
N GLY A 160 12.19 -7.73 -27.69
CA GLY A 160 12.58 -8.26 -26.38
C GLY A 160 13.75 -7.51 -25.70
N GLU A 161 14.06 -6.28 -26.15
CA GLU A 161 15.17 -5.47 -25.65
C GLU A 161 14.83 -4.75 -24.33
N LEU A 162 13.57 -4.74 -23.92
CA LEU A 162 13.10 -4.00 -22.75
C LEU A 162 12.61 -4.92 -21.63
N CYS A 163 12.72 -4.43 -20.42
CA CYS A 163 12.16 -5.01 -19.21
C CYS A 163 11.10 -4.07 -18.63
N PHE A 164 9.99 -4.62 -18.17
CA PHE A 164 9.05 -3.97 -17.29
C PHE A 164 9.19 -4.49 -15.87
N GLY A 165 9.00 -3.63 -14.88
CA GLY A 165 8.87 -4.03 -13.50
C GLY A 165 8.15 -2.99 -12.66
N THR A 166 7.61 -3.46 -11.57
CA THR A 166 7.28 -2.65 -10.41
C THR A 166 8.56 -2.38 -9.61
N VAL A 167 8.46 -1.62 -8.53
CA VAL A 167 9.66 -1.16 -7.80
C VAL A 167 10.47 -2.32 -7.21
N ASP A 168 9.82 -3.40 -6.77
CA ASP A 168 10.49 -4.64 -6.32
C ASP A 168 11.41 -5.22 -7.39
N THR A 169 10.89 -5.38 -8.62
CA THR A 169 11.66 -5.90 -9.76
C THR A 169 12.88 -5.03 -10.05
N TRP A 170 12.68 -3.70 -10.06
CA TRP A 170 13.76 -2.74 -10.25
C TRP A 170 14.83 -2.86 -9.17
N LEU A 171 14.45 -2.92 -7.90
CA LEU A 171 15.39 -3.04 -6.79
C LEU A 171 16.16 -4.36 -6.82
N VAL A 172 15.48 -5.48 -7.08
CA VAL A 172 16.16 -6.78 -7.24
C VAL A 172 17.11 -6.77 -8.44
N TRP A 173 16.70 -6.20 -9.58
CA TRP A 173 17.57 -5.99 -10.74
C TRP A 173 18.84 -5.23 -10.38
N LYS A 174 18.72 -4.12 -9.64
CA LYS A 174 19.87 -3.31 -9.18
C LYS A 174 20.74 -4.04 -8.16
N LEU A 175 20.12 -4.72 -7.18
CA LEU A 175 20.83 -5.50 -6.15
C LEU A 175 21.61 -6.69 -6.75
N THR A 176 21.16 -7.22 -7.89
CA THR A 176 21.79 -8.36 -8.57
C THR A 176 22.57 -7.98 -9.83
N ARG A 177 22.72 -6.69 -10.13
CA ARG A 177 23.39 -6.19 -11.35
C ARG A 177 22.82 -6.79 -12.64
N GLY A 178 21.51 -6.94 -12.70
CA GLY A 178 20.80 -7.49 -13.85
C GLY A 178 20.74 -9.02 -13.92
N ALA A 179 21.30 -9.74 -12.96
CA ALA A 179 21.32 -11.19 -12.97
C ALA A 179 19.94 -11.82 -12.70
N LYS A 180 19.02 -11.07 -12.06
CA LYS A 180 17.67 -11.54 -11.76
C LYS A 180 16.62 -10.54 -12.21
N PHE A 181 15.64 -11.06 -12.93
CA PHE A 181 14.50 -10.32 -13.44
C PHE A 181 13.22 -11.01 -12.95
N ILE A 182 12.81 -10.66 -11.73
CA ILE A 182 11.72 -11.30 -10.99
C ILE A 182 10.83 -10.25 -10.31
N THR A 183 9.57 -10.62 -10.09
CA THR A 183 8.62 -9.96 -9.20
C THR A 183 7.94 -10.99 -8.32
N ASP A 184 7.16 -10.58 -7.32
CA ASP A 184 6.33 -11.49 -6.55
C ASP A 184 4.86 -11.44 -6.96
N VAL A 185 4.07 -12.45 -6.52
CA VAL A 185 2.64 -12.54 -6.87
C VAL A 185 1.82 -11.35 -6.37
N THR A 186 2.23 -10.70 -5.27
CA THR A 186 1.48 -9.56 -4.71
C THR A 186 1.63 -8.31 -5.57
N ASN A 187 2.85 -8.01 -6.05
CA ASN A 187 3.10 -6.95 -7.00
C ASN A 187 2.51 -7.26 -8.38
N ALA A 188 2.68 -8.49 -8.88
CA ALA A 188 2.10 -8.93 -10.15
C ALA A 188 0.57 -8.78 -10.16
N SER A 189 -0.12 -9.13 -9.08
CA SER A 189 -1.58 -9.02 -8.97
C SER A 189 -2.10 -7.57 -9.04
N ARG A 190 -1.22 -6.56 -8.97
CA ARG A 190 -1.58 -5.14 -9.04
C ARG A 190 -1.36 -4.50 -10.42
N THR A 191 -1.06 -5.31 -11.42
CA THR A 191 -0.69 -4.80 -12.75
C THR A 191 -1.83 -4.70 -13.76
N MET A 192 -3.00 -5.31 -13.53
CA MET A 192 -4.05 -5.61 -14.50
C MET A 192 -3.60 -6.53 -15.65
N LEU A 193 -2.48 -7.25 -15.49
CA LEU A 193 -1.94 -8.18 -16.49
C LEU A 193 -1.81 -9.60 -15.95
N PHE A 194 -2.05 -9.78 -14.65
CA PHE A 194 -1.83 -11.03 -13.95
C PHE A 194 -3.17 -11.70 -13.58
N ASN A 195 -3.32 -12.95 -13.97
CA ASN A 195 -4.51 -13.73 -13.63
C ASN A 195 -4.35 -14.32 -12.22
N ILE A 196 -5.17 -13.86 -11.28
CA ILE A 196 -5.09 -14.28 -9.87
C ILE A 196 -5.52 -15.73 -9.64
N HIS A 197 -6.24 -16.34 -10.57
CA HIS A 197 -6.69 -17.74 -10.49
C HIS A 197 -5.62 -18.72 -10.96
N THR A 198 -4.89 -18.37 -12.04
CA THR A 198 -3.84 -19.22 -12.61
C THR A 198 -2.46 -18.93 -11.99
N GLY A 199 -2.29 -17.77 -11.38
CA GLY A 199 -1.02 -17.33 -10.83
C GLY A 199 0.04 -17.02 -11.91
N GLN A 200 -0.37 -16.54 -13.08
CA GLN A 200 0.48 -16.27 -14.24
C GLN A 200 0.08 -14.98 -14.97
N TRP A 201 0.98 -14.44 -15.77
CA TRP A 201 0.66 -13.38 -16.72
C TRP A 201 -0.39 -13.89 -17.71
N ASP A 202 -1.46 -13.11 -17.90
CA ASP A 202 -2.60 -13.49 -18.74
C ASP A 202 -2.39 -13.01 -20.17
N GLN A 203 -2.36 -13.97 -21.13
CA GLN A 203 -2.07 -13.66 -22.53
C GLN A 203 -3.17 -12.80 -23.19
N GLU A 204 -4.43 -12.95 -22.78
CA GLU A 204 -5.52 -12.13 -23.32
C GLU A 204 -5.40 -10.69 -22.83
N LEU A 205 -5.05 -10.47 -21.56
CA LEU A 205 -4.79 -9.14 -21.01
C LEU A 205 -3.54 -8.50 -21.67
N LEU A 206 -2.46 -9.24 -21.82
CA LEU A 206 -1.26 -8.75 -22.52
C LEU A 206 -1.59 -8.32 -23.96
N THR A 207 -2.43 -9.09 -24.65
CA THR A 207 -2.88 -8.76 -26.00
C THR A 207 -3.78 -7.53 -26.00
N LEU A 208 -4.74 -7.42 -25.06
CA LEU A 208 -5.63 -6.27 -24.92
C LEU A 208 -4.86 -4.95 -24.75
N PHE A 209 -3.84 -4.98 -23.89
CA PHE A 209 -3.01 -3.82 -23.62
C PHE A 209 -1.85 -3.65 -24.62
N ASP A 210 -1.71 -4.57 -25.59
CA ASP A 210 -0.64 -4.58 -26.59
C ASP A 210 0.76 -4.50 -25.98
N ILE A 211 1.00 -5.40 -24.98
CA ILE A 211 2.24 -5.49 -24.23
C ILE A 211 2.94 -6.82 -24.56
N PRO A 212 4.19 -6.79 -25.09
CA PRO A 212 4.94 -8.00 -25.36
C PRO A 212 5.25 -8.79 -24.10
N VAL A 213 4.97 -10.10 -24.09
CA VAL A 213 5.24 -10.99 -22.94
C VAL A 213 6.73 -11.04 -22.58
N SER A 214 7.63 -10.79 -23.54
CA SER A 214 9.08 -10.73 -23.33
C SER A 214 9.52 -9.63 -22.34
N MET A 215 8.67 -8.62 -22.12
CA MET A 215 8.93 -7.55 -21.15
C MET A 215 8.63 -7.95 -19.70
N MET A 216 7.92 -9.07 -19.49
CA MET A 216 7.38 -9.43 -18.18
C MET A 216 8.40 -10.19 -17.34
N PRO A 217 8.56 -9.86 -16.01
CA PRO A 217 9.44 -10.60 -15.11
C PRO A 217 8.89 -11.99 -14.77
N GLU A 218 9.77 -12.88 -14.33
CA GLU A 218 9.36 -14.15 -13.72
C GLU A 218 8.64 -13.87 -12.38
N VAL A 219 7.49 -14.51 -12.15
CA VAL A 219 6.69 -14.32 -10.93
C VAL A 219 7.05 -15.37 -9.88
N LYS A 220 7.37 -14.93 -8.67
CA LYS A 220 7.80 -15.75 -7.53
C LYS A 220 6.76 -15.73 -6.39
N GLY A 221 6.91 -16.67 -5.46
CA GLY A 221 6.25 -16.60 -4.16
C GLY A 221 6.81 -15.45 -3.30
N CYS A 222 6.16 -15.16 -2.18
CA CYS A 222 6.57 -14.06 -1.31
C CYS A 222 7.70 -14.44 -0.34
N SER A 223 7.96 -15.75 -0.15
CA SER A 223 8.90 -16.27 0.84
C SER A 223 9.65 -17.47 0.25
N GLU A 224 10.72 -17.19 -0.44
CA GLU A 224 11.67 -18.19 -0.99
C GLU A 224 13.04 -17.53 -1.21
N VAL A 225 14.12 -18.31 -1.21
CA VAL A 225 15.45 -17.77 -1.51
C VAL A 225 15.57 -17.56 -3.02
N TYR A 226 15.44 -16.31 -3.48
CA TYR A 226 15.46 -15.98 -4.91
C TYR A 226 16.87 -15.95 -5.49
N CYS A 227 17.80 -15.33 -4.75
CA CYS A 227 19.18 -15.09 -5.17
C CYS A 227 19.99 -14.49 -4.04
N GLU A 228 21.26 -14.22 -4.29
CA GLU A 228 22.13 -13.39 -3.47
C GLU A 228 22.39 -12.03 -4.14
N THR A 229 22.62 -11.00 -3.34
CA THR A 229 23.07 -9.71 -3.86
C THR A 229 24.45 -9.82 -4.49
N SER A 230 24.69 -9.08 -5.57
CA SER A 230 26.00 -8.94 -6.22
C SER A 230 26.42 -7.48 -6.45
N THR A 231 25.67 -6.54 -5.84
CA THR A 231 25.96 -5.12 -5.88
C THR A 231 27.28 -4.78 -5.16
N PRO A 232 28.03 -3.76 -5.61
CA PRO A 232 29.24 -3.29 -4.91
C PRO A 232 28.97 -2.70 -3.52
N LEU A 233 27.72 -2.51 -3.14
CA LEU A 233 27.34 -2.05 -1.78
C LEU A 233 27.78 -3.05 -0.70
N PHE A 234 27.88 -4.32 -1.03
CA PHE A 234 28.19 -5.41 -0.10
C PHE A 234 29.44 -6.16 -0.58
N SER A 235 30.32 -6.47 0.36
CA SER A 235 31.57 -7.20 0.08
C SER A 235 31.32 -8.70 -0.19
N ARG A 236 30.14 -9.21 0.18
CA ARG A 236 29.68 -10.59 -0.08
C ARG A 236 28.18 -10.59 -0.39
N GLY A 237 27.72 -11.64 -1.05
CA GLY A 237 26.30 -11.86 -1.29
C GLY A 237 25.50 -12.02 -0.01
N ILE A 238 24.34 -11.39 0.04
CA ILE A 238 23.31 -11.53 1.08
C ILE A 238 22.08 -12.14 0.39
N PRO A 239 21.47 -13.21 0.92
CA PRO A 239 20.27 -13.78 0.34
C PRO A 239 19.12 -12.77 0.31
N ILE A 240 18.45 -12.63 -0.85
CA ILE A 240 17.17 -11.94 -0.98
C ILE A 240 16.11 -13.04 -0.94
N SER A 241 15.22 -13.02 0.05
CA SER A 241 14.35 -14.16 0.32
C SER A 241 12.92 -13.82 0.72
N GLY A 242 12.55 -12.55 0.73
CA GLY A 242 11.18 -12.10 0.96
C GLY A 242 10.85 -10.91 0.05
N MET A 243 9.69 -10.94 -0.62
CA MET A 243 9.15 -9.81 -1.39
C MET A 243 7.66 -9.74 -1.23
N ALA A 244 7.14 -8.53 -1.04
CA ALA A 244 5.71 -8.25 -1.09
C ALA A 244 5.45 -6.75 -1.35
N GLY A 245 4.32 -6.42 -1.97
CA GLY A 245 3.79 -5.07 -1.98
C GLY A 245 3.58 -4.55 -0.55
N ASP A 246 3.74 -3.26 -0.34
CA ASP A 246 3.74 -2.61 0.98
C ASP A 246 2.52 -2.97 1.84
N GLN A 247 1.33 -2.98 1.25
CA GLN A 247 0.09 -3.25 1.97
C GLN A 247 -0.05 -4.73 2.35
N GLN A 248 0.39 -5.64 1.48
CA GLN A 248 0.43 -7.07 1.74
C GLN A 248 1.52 -7.42 2.78
N ALA A 249 2.69 -6.79 2.67
CA ALA A 249 3.73 -6.90 3.68
C ALA A 249 3.22 -6.46 5.06
N ALA A 250 2.51 -5.31 5.13
CA ALA A 250 1.92 -4.83 6.38
C ALA A 250 0.86 -5.78 6.95
N LEU A 251 0.03 -6.39 6.09
CA LEU A 251 -0.94 -7.41 6.50
C LEU A 251 -0.23 -8.61 7.15
N PHE A 252 0.86 -9.07 6.52
CA PHE A 252 1.68 -10.17 7.05
C PHE A 252 2.43 -9.77 8.32
N GLY A 253 3.00 -8.57 8.39
CA GLY A 253 3.68 -8.02 9.56
C GLY A 253 2.78 -7.81 10.77
N GLN A 254 1.50 -7.56 10.53
CA GLN A 254 0.45 -7.55 11.56
C GLN A 254 -0.01 -8.96 11.94
N LEU A 255 0.54 -10.01 11.31
CA LEU A 255 0.11 -11.40 11.50
C LEU A 255 -1.40 -11.59 11.32
N CYS A 256 -1.97 -10.91 10.33
CA CYS A 256 -3.34 -11.13 9.90
C CYS A 256 -3.41 -12.36 8.98
N VAL A 257 -2.91 -13.51 9.48
CA VAL A 257 -2.67 -14.71 8.67
C VAL A 257 -3.87 -15.65 8.60
N GLU A 258 -4.89 -15.41 9.42
CA GLU A 258 -6.13 -16.21 9.40
C GLU A 258 -7.21 -15.49 8.57
N LYS A 259 -8.09 -16.29 7.97
CA LYS A 259 -9.26 -15.78 7.24
C LYS A 259 -10.14 -14.91 8.16
N GLY A 260 -10.55 -13.76 7.66
CA GLY A 260 -11.36 -12.77 8.36
C GLY A 260 -10.56 -11.78 9.20
N MET A 261 -9.24 -11.95 9.32
CA MET A 261 -8.38 -10.93 9.94
C MET A 261 -8.19 -9.74 9.01
N ILE A 262 -8.13 -8.56 9.60
CA ILE A 262 -8.09 -7.29 8.86
C ILE A 262 -7.05 -6.34 9.45
N LYS A 263 -6.38 -5.61 8.58
CA LYS A 263 -5.54 -4.49 8.98
C LYS A 263 -5.91 -3.22 8.23
N THR A 264 -5.67 -2.08 8.86
CA THR A 264 -5.82 -0.76 8.24
C THR A 264 -4.58 0.09 8.49
N THR A 265 -3.93 0.53 7.42
CA THR A 265 -2.83 1.50 7.48
C THR A 265 -3.39 2.92 7.43
N TYR A 266 -3.06 3.74 8.40
CA TYR A 266 -3.42 5.17 8.47
C TYR A 266 -2.20 6.03 8.11
N GLY A 267 -1.97 6.22 6.82
CA GLY A 267 -0.92 7.05 6.25
C GLY A 267 -1.48 8.34 5.62
N THR A 268 -0.91 8.77 4.50
CA THR A 268 -1.44 9.86 3.65
C THR A 268 -2.88 9.54 3.22
N GLY A 269 -3.12 8.32 2.74
CA GLY A 269 -4.44 7.68 2.62
C GLY A 269 -4.65 6.63 3.70
N CYS A 270 -5.79 5.91 3.66
CA CYS A 270 -6.00 4.72 4.46
C CYS A 270 -6.23 3.52 3.56
N PHE A 271 -5.53 2.42 3.88
CA PHE A 271 -5.60 1.18 3.10
C PHE A 271 -6.01 0.04 4.01
N MET A 272 -7.21 -0.48 3.76
CA MET A 272 -7.77 -1.60 4.51
C MET A 272 -7.63 -2.87 3.70
N ILE A 273 -7.09 -3.92 4.31
CA ILE A 273 -6.93 -5.23 3.68
C ILE A 273 -7.47 -6.32 4.61
N LEU A 274 -8.33 -7.16 4.07
CA LEU A 274 -8.96 -8.28 4.76
C LEU A 274 -8.52 -9.59 4.12
N ASN A 275 -7.97 -10.50 4.91
CA ASN A 275 -7.59 -11.85 4.50
C ASN A 275 -8.85 -12.69 4.23
N THR A 276 -9.07 -13.13 2.98
CA THR A 276 -10.22 -13.96 2.57
C THR A 276 -9.93 -15.46 2.55
N GLY A 277 -8.68 -15.87 2.86
CA GLY A 277 -8.23 -17.25 2.87
C GLY A 277 -7.76 -17.73 1.50
N ASP A 278 -8.01 -18.99 1.18
CA ASP A 278 -7.47 -19.70 0.01
C ASP A 278 -8.32 -19.55 -1.27
N LYS A 279 -9.37 -18.78 -1.23
CA LYS A 279 -10.24 -18.49 -2.38
C LYS A 279 -10.39 -16.99 -2.59
N PRO A 280 -10.31 -16.52 -3.85
CA PRO A 280 -10.61 -15.13 -4.15
C PRO A 280 -12.11 -14.87 -3.93
N VAL A 281 -12.41 -13.73 -3.34
CA VAL A 281 -13.76 -13.18 -3.21
C VAL A 281 -13.84 -12.00 -4.17
N LEU A 282 -14.57 -12.11 -5.26
CA LEU A 282 -14.84 -10.98 -6.16
C LEU A 282 -15.88 -10.08 -5.49
N SER A 283 -15.53 -8.83 -5.28
CA SER A 283 -16.37 -7.88 -4.56
C SER A 283 -17.56 -7.43 -5.40
N ASP A 284 -18.77 -7.48 -4.81
CA ASP A 284 -19.97 -6.84 -5.34
C ASP A 284 -20.18 -5.41 -4.79
N ASN A 285 -19.29 -4.98 -3.91
CA ASN A 285 -19.32 -3.67 -3.23
C ASN A 285 -18.15 -2.76 -3.63
N ASN A 286 -17.66 -2.88 -4.87
CA ASN A 286 -16.60 -2.04 -5.44
C ASN A 286 -15.26 -2.08 -4.67
N LEU A 287 -14.91 -3.19 -4.05
CA LEU A 287 -13.57 -3.42 -3.49
C LEU A 287 -12.68 -4.13 -4.50
N LEU A 288 -11.38 -4.14 -4.23
CA LEU A 288 -10.42 -4.86 -5.04
C LEU A 288 -10.17 -6.25 -4.45
N THR A 289 -10.11 -7.27 -5.30
CA THR A 289 -9.61 -8.58 -4.94
C THR A 289 -8.14 -8.66 -5.33
N THR A 290 -7.30 -9.16 -4.44
CA THR A 290 -5.84 -9.21 -4.67
C THR A 290 -5.25 -10.46 -4.03
N ILE A 291 -4.01 -10.79 -4.38
CA ILE A 291 -3.26 -11.82 -3.67
C ILE A 291 -2.63 -11.19 -2.44
N ALA A 292 -2.88 -11.77 -1.27
CA ALA A 292 -2.26 -11.38 -0.01
C ALA A 292 -0.81 -11.84 0.07
N TRP A 293 -0.55 -13.11 -0.24
CA TRP A 293 0.78 -13.72 -0.36
C TRP A 293 0.69 -15.12 -0.98
N LYS A 294 1.86 -15.64 -1.38
CA LYS A 294 2.06 -17.03 -1.72
C LYS A 294 3.22 -17.58 -0.88
N LEU A 295 2.96 -18.63 -0.09
CA LEU A 295 3.95 -19.37 0.70
C LEU A 295 4.00 -20.81 0.19
N GLY A 296 5.12 -21.24 -0.39
CA GLY A 296 5.22 -22.49 -1.13
C GLY A 296 4.18 -22.49 -2.27
N ASP A 297 3.32 -23.53 -2.32
CA ASP A 297 2.27 -23.64 -3.32
C ASP A 297 0.93 -23.02 -2.90
N LYS A 298 0.83 -22.55 -1.66
CA LYS A 298 -0.43 -22.01 -1.11
C LYS A 298 -0.53 -20.50 -1.38
N ILE A 299 -1.59 -20.11 -2.10
CA ILE A 299 -1.98 -18.71 -2.30
C ILE A 299 -3.03 -18.34 -1.25
N THR A 300 -2.86 -17.17 -0.65
CA THR A 300 -3.86 -16.51 0.21
C THR A 300 -4.31 -15.23 -0.48
N TYR A 301 -5.62 -15.02 -0.50
CA TYR A 301 -6.25 -13.87 -1.14
C TYR A 301 -6.71 -12.83 -0.12
N ALA A 302 -6.98 -11.63 -0.58
CA ALA A 302 -7.51 -10.55 0.23
C ALA A 302 -8.49 -9.66 -0.54
N LEU A 303 -9.39 -9.02 0.19
CA LEU A 303 -10.12 -7.83 -0.27
C LEU A 303 -9.37 -6.58 0.16
N GLU A 304 -9.31 -5.58 -0.71
CA GLU A 304 -8.68 -4.30 -0.43
C GLU A 304 -9.64 -3.14 -0.73
N GLY A 305 -9.72 -2.19 0.21
CA GLY A 305 -10.36 -0.91 0.01
C GLY A 305 -9.40 0.23 0.28
N SER A 306 -9.33 1.17 -0.65
CA SER A 306 -8.41 2.32 -0.61
C SER A 306 -9.18 3.61 -0.36
N VAL A 307 -8.81 4.32 0.69
CA VAL A 307 -9.26 5.69 1.02
C VAL A 307 -8.11 6.62 0.64
N PHE A 308 -8.31 7.46 -0.38
CA PHE A 308 -7.21 8.26 -0.94
C PHE A 308 -6.71 9.36 -0.01
N VAL A 309 -7.60 9.92 0.82
CA VAL A 309 -7.29 11.03 1.73
C VAL A 309 -7.53 10.62 3.18
N GLY A 310 -6.47 10.17 3.85
CA GLY A 310 -6.42 9.89 5.28
C GLY A 310 -5.71 11.03 6.02
N GLY A 311 -4.49 10.80 6.49
CA GLY A 311 -3.66 11.81 7.14
C GLY A 311 -3.39 13.07 6.30
N ALA A 312 -3.56 13.00 4.99
CA ALA A 312 -3.45 14.14 4.09
C ALA A 312 -4.41 15.29 4.44
N VAL A 313 -5.60 14.99 4.97
CA VAL A 313 -6.52 16.05 5.44
C VAL A 313 -5.94 16.83 6.62
N VAL A 314 -5.23 16.15 7.53
CA VAL A 314 -4.55 16.80 8.66
C VAL A 314 -3.38 17.68 8.17
N GLN A 315 -2.63 17.20 7.17
CA GLN A 315 -1.59 18.01 6.52
C GLN A 315 -2.19 19.24 5.86
N TRP A 316 -3.32 19.10 5.17
CA TRP A 316 -4.02 20.21 4.54
C TRP A 316 -4.54 21.24 5.56
N LEU A 317 -5.06 20.81 6.72
CA LEU A 317 -5.42 21.71 7.81
C LEU A 317 -4.23 22.52 8.31
N ARG A 318 -3.02 21.94 8.29
CA ARG A 318 -1.77 22.59 8.70
C ARG A 318 -1.24 23.52 7.60
N ASP A 319 -0.98 22.97 6.43
CA ASP A 319 -0.20 23.62 5.37
C ASP A 319 -1.08 24.46 4.42
N GLY A 320 -2.31 24.00 4.15
CA GLY A 320 -3.27 24.68 3.28
C GLY A 320 -4.07 25.77 3.99
N LEU A 321 -4.57 25.47 5.19
CA LEU A 321 -5.41 26.42 5.94
C LEU A 321 -4.67 27.15 7.06
N GLY A 322 -3.52 26.69 7.51
CA GLY A 322 -2.83 27.24 8.67
C GLY A 322 -3.65 27.13 9.99
N LEU A 323 -4.60 26.19 10.03
CA LEU A 323 -5.53 26.03 11.14
C LEU A 323 -4.89 25.38 12.37
N ILE A 324 -3.87 24.58 12.15
CA ILE A 324 -3.12 23.83 13.18
C ILE A 324 -1.62 24.01 12.96
N SER A 325 -0.84 24.00 14.04
CA SER A 325 0.63 24.12 13.97
C SER A 325 1.35 22.79 13.72
N ASN A 326 0.73 21.69 14.14
CA ASN A 326 1.25 20.33 13.94
C ASN A 326 0.12 19.31 14.07
N ALA A 327 0.32 18.09 13.57
CA ALA A 327 -0.70 17.05 13.56
C ALA A 327 -1.16 16.61 14.98
N LYS A 328 -0.25 16.64 15.97
CA LYS A 328 -0.57 16.16 17.34
C LYS A 328 -1.63 17.03 18.04
N ILE A 329 -1.72 18.33 17.69
CA ILE A 329 -2.69 19.23 18.31
C ILE A 329 -4.14 18.85 17.97
N THR A 330 -4.37 18.14 16.88
CA THR A 330 -5.73 17.72 16.46
C THR A 330 -6.41 16.84 17.48
N GLU A 331 -5.65 15.99 18.18
CA GLU A 331 -6.19 15.16 19.29
C GLU A 331 -6.73 16.04 20.42
N GLN A 332 -5.95 17.02 20.84
CA GLN A 332 -6.36 17.96 21.91
C GLN A 332 -7.56 18.81 21.47
N MET A 333 -7.56 19.31 20.24
CA MET A 333 -8.68 20.08 19.68
C MET A 333 -9.94 19.22 19.63
N ALA A 334 -9.87 17.97 19.18
CA ALA A 334 -11.02 17.08 19.12
C ALA A 334 -11.62 16.78 20.51
N TYR A 335 -10.78 16.63 21.54
CA TYR A 335 -11.26 16.46 22.92
C TYR A 335 -11.75 17.75 23.58
N SER A 336 -11.38 18.93 23.07
CA SER A 336 -11.80 20.23 23.64
C SER A 336 -13.26 20.60 23.37
N VAL A 337 -13.92 19.90 22.45
CA VAL A 337 -15.34 20.09 22.11
C VAL A 337 -16.12 18.80 22.40
N ALA A 338 -17.40 18.96 22.83
CA ALA A 338 -18.22 17.81 23.23
C ALA A 338 -18.52 16.85 22.07
N ASP A 339 -18.78 17.43 20.88
CA ASP A 339 -19.06 16.72 19.64
C ASP A 339 -18.55 17.53 18.44
N ASN A 340 -18.90 17.14 17.21
CA ASN A 340 -18.51 17.86 16.00
C ASN A 340 -19.38 19.11 15.71
N GLY A 341 -20.32 19.48 16.58
CA GLY A 341 -21.24 20.61 16.40
C GLY A 341 -22.14 20.48 15.16
N GLY A 342 -22.38 19.25 14.67
CA GLY A 342 -23.12 18.97 13.44
C GLY A 342 -22.29 19.16 12.16
N VAL A 343 -20.99 19.40 12.27
CA VAL A 343 -20.09 19.60 11.14
C VAL A 343 -19.58 18.24 10.63
N TYR A 344 -19.69 18.01 9.32
CA TYR A 344 -19.10 16.87 8.63
C TYR A 344 -18.09 17.38 7.60
N PHE A 345 -16.93 16.74 7.59
CA PHE A 345 -15.90 17.00 6.60
C PHE A 345 -15.71 15.75 5.74
N VAL A 346 -16.06 15.84 4.46
CA VAL A 346 -15.76 14.81 3.45
C VAL A 346 -14.42 15.17 2.81
N PRO A 347 -13.33 14.44 3.12
CA PRO A 347 -11.99 14.83 2.66
C PRO A 347 -11.67 14.30 1.27
N ALA A 348 -12.54 14.57 0.28
CA ALA A 348 -12.37 14.15 -1.11
C ALA A 348 -11.45 15.11 -1.90
N LEU A 349 -10.25 15.42 -1.36
CA LEU A 349 -9.33 16.40 -1.98
C LEU A 349 -8.80 15.96 -3.35
N THR A 350 -8.83 14.66 -3.64
CA THR A 350 -8.40 14.04 -4.90
C THR A 350 -9.44 13.03 -5.41
N GLY A 351 -10.72 13.29 -5.18
CA GLY A 351 -11.79 12.34 -5.40
C GLY A 351 -11.99 11.37 -4.22
N LEU A 352 -12.95 10.46 -4.36
CA LEU A 352 -13.25 9.39 -3.41
C LEU A 352 -12.79 8.04 -3.97
N GLY A 353 -12.09 7.25 -3.15
CA GLY A 353 -11.73 5.87 -3.44
C GLY A 353 -12.87 4.89 -3.13
N ALA A 354 -12.53 3.66 -2.73
CA ALA A 354 -13.51 2.65 -2.38
C ALA A 354 -14.44 3.11 -1.23
N PRO A 355 -15.72 2.72 -1.27
CA PRO A 355 -16.41 1.99 -2.32
C PRO A 355 -16.99 2.86 -3.44
N TYR A 356 -16.76 4.16 -3.41
CA TYR A 356 -17.41 5.16 -4.29
C TYR A 356 -16.80 5.24 -5.68
N TRP A 357 -15.47 5.21 -5.78
CA TRP A 357 -14.69 5.38 -7.03
C TRP A 357 -15.11 6.59 -7.85
N ASP A 358 -15.34 7.72 -7.17
CA ASP A 358 -15.75 8.98 -7.79
C ASP A 358 -14.55 9.94 -7.88
N GLN A 359 -13.96 10.04 -9.07
CA GLN A 359 -12.85 10.96 -9.36
C GLN A 359 -13.28 12.43 -9.44
N TYR A 360 -14.57 12.69 -9.63
CA TYR A 360 -15.17 14.04 -9.74
C TYR A 360 -15.64 14.58 -8.40
N ALA A 361 -15.69 13.74 -7.37
CA ALA A 361 -15.95 14.20 -6.01
C ALA A 361 -14.88 15.18 -5.55
N ARG A 362 -15.28 16.20 -4.76
CA ARG A 362 -14.35 17.15 -4.12
C ARG A 362 -14.66 17.31 -2.64
N GLY A 363 -13.63 17.75 -1.89
CA GLY A 363 -13.74 17.97 -0.45
C GLY A 363 -14.89 18.92 -0.09
N ALA A 364 -15.72 18.52 0.87
CA ALA A 364 -16.85 19.30 1.32
C ALA A 364 -16.88 19.41 2.85
N ILE A 365 -17.16 20.61 3.36
CA ILE A 365 -17.44 20.85 4.79
C ILE A 365 -18.88 21.35 4.89
N VAL A 366 -19.74 20.60 5.57
CA VAL A 366 -21.17 20.89 5.70
C VAL A 366 -21.57 20.98 7.18
N GLY A 367 -22.71 21.63 7.47
CA GLY A 367 -23.22 21.76 8.84
C GLY A 367 -22.62 22.92 9.63
N LEU A 368 -21.94 23.87 8.99
CA LEU A 368 -21.37 25.06 9.65
C LEU A 368 -22.45 25.96 10.24
N THR A 369 -22.20 26.44 11.45
CA THR A 369 -23.02 27.45 12.16
C THR A 369 -22.12 28.55 12.69
N ARG A 370 -22.69 29.63 13.23
CA ARG A 370 -21.92 30.72 13.88
C ARG A 370 -21.12 30.23 15.10
N GLY A 371 -21.53 29.13 15.72
CA GLY A 371 -20.83 28.52 16.87
C GLY A 371 -19.71 27.57 16.47
N THR A 372 -19.52 27.29 15.17
CA THR A 372 -18.44 26.40 14.67
C THR A 372 -17.09 27.07 14.92
N THR A 373 -16.16 26.29 15.51
CA THR A 373 -14.80 26.73 15.82
C THR A 373 -13.76 25.86 15.08
N ALA A 374 -12.51 26.27 15.10
CA ALA A 374 -11.40 25.49 14.56
C ALA A 374 -11.32 24.07 15.17
N ALA A 375 -11.68 23.91 16.45
CA ALA A 375 -11.72 22.61 17.11
C ALA A 375 -12.78 21.67 16.51
N HIS A 376 -13.96 22.19 16.16
CA HIS A 376 -15.00 21.42 15.47
C HIS A 376 -14.54 20.98 14.08
N LEU A 377 -13.82 21.84 13.32
CA LEU A 377 -13.27 21.50 12.00
C LEU A 377 -12.18 20.42 12.10
N ALA A 378 -11.26 20.55 13.07
CA ALA A 378 -10.22 19.55 13.30
C ALA A 378 -10.82 18.19 13.69
N ARG A 379 -11.84 18.19 14.56
CA ARG A 379 -12.57 16.99 14.95
C ARG A 379 -13.31 16.38 13.77
N ALA A 380 -14.04 17.16 13.00
CA ALA A 380 -14.77 16.70 11.82
C ALA A 380 -13.84 16.08 10.76
N ALA A 381 -12.62 16.61 10.61
CA ALA A 381 -11.61 16.03 9.73
C ALA A 381 -11.14 14.64 10.21
N LEU A 382 -10.86 14.46 11.51
CA LEU A 382 -10.53 13.16 12.08
C LEU A 382 -11.70 12.16 11.97
N GLU A 383 -12.92 12.61 12.28
CA GLU A 383 -14.13 11.80 12.13
C GLU A 383 -14.35 11.41 10.66
N GLY A 384 -14.10 12.31 9.70
CA GLY A 384 -14.20 12.06 8.26
C GLY A 384 -13.27 10.95 7.76
N ILE A 385 -12.06 10.84 8.32
CA ILE A 385 -11.16 9.70 8.07
C ILE A 385 -11.84 8.40 8.53
N CYS A 386 -12.37 8.39 9.76
CA CYS A 386 -12.98 7.20 10.35
C CYS A 386 -14.25 6.75 9.60
N TYR A 387 -15.05 7.69 9.12
CA TYR A 387 -16.25 7.38 8.35
C TYR A 387 -15.90 6.71 7.01
N GLN A 388 -14.90 7.21 6.27
CA GLN A 388 -14.47 6.56 5.03
C GLN A 388 -13.97 5.12 5.29
N VAL A 389 -13.20 4.92 6.37
CA VAL A 389 -12.73 3.57 6.78
C VAL A 389 -13.91 2.68 7.16
N HIS A 390 -14.95 3.23 7.81
CA HIS A 390 -16.19 2.51 8.11
C HIS A 390 -16.92 2.07 6.83
N ASP A 391 -17.01 2.94 5.82
CA ASP A 391 -17.69 2.61 4.56
C ASP A 391 -16.98 1.45 3.84
N VAL A 392 -15.64 1.45 3.85
CA VAL A 392 -14.84 0.33 3.32
C VAL A 392 -15.06 -0.96 4.13
N LEU A 393 -15.08 -0.86 5.46
CA LEU A 393 -15.34 -2.02 6.33
C LEU A 393 -16.72 -2.62 6.07
N LEU A 394 -17.75 -1.78 5.95
CA LEU A 394 -19.11 -2.22 5.66
C LEU A 394 -19.20 -2.95 4.31
N ALA A 395 -18.51 -2.43 3.29
CA ALA A 395 -18.40 -3.10 2.00
C ALA A 395 -17.72 -4.48 2.13
N MET A 396 -16.65 -4.58 2.91
CA MET A 396 -15.98 -5.88 3.19
C MET A 396 -16.90 -6.86 3.93
N GLU A 397 -17.59 -6.40 4.98
CA GLU A 397 -18.55 -7.22 5.74
C GLU A 397 -19.66 -7.79 4.84
N ASN A 398 -20.16 -6.97 3.89
CA ASN A 398 -21.18 -7.40 2.93
C ASN A 398 -20.64 -8.48 1.97
N ASP A 399 -19.40 -8.32 1.47
CA ASP A 399 -18.80 -9.28 0.53
C ASP A 399 -18.46 -10.62 1.18
N ILE A 400 -17.99 -10.63 2.43
CA ILE A 400 -17.62 -11.87 3.13
C ILE A 400 -18.73 -12.43 4.02
N HIS A 401 -19.87 -11.73 4.16
CA HIS A 401 -21.00 -12.07 5.03
C HIS A 401 -20.59 -12.37 6.49
N SER A 402 -19.60 -11.62 6.99
CA SER A 402 -19.03 -11.82 8.32
C SER A 402 -18.45 -10.52 8.85
N ARG A 403 -18.44 -10.36 10.17
CA ARG A 403 -17.77 -9.24 10.86
C ARG A 403 -16.37 -9.64 11.31
N PRO A 404 -15.35 -8.79 11.12
CA PRO A 404 -14.03 -9.01 11.71
C PRO A 404 -14.12 -8.93 13.25
N LYS A 405 -13.29 -9.73 13.92
CA LYS A 405 -13.21 -9.72 15.39
C LYS A 405 -12.51 -8.48 15.93
N GLU A 406 -11.57 -7.95 15.17
CA GLU A 406 -10.76 -6.78 15.49
C GLU A 406 -10.19 -6.16 14.21
N ILE A 407 -9.86 -4.86 14.28
CA ILE A 407 -9.13 -4.15 13.22
C ILE A 407 -7.73 -3.86 13.75
N ARG A 408 -6.71 -4.50 13.18
CA ARG A 408 -5.31 -4.17 13.47
C ARG A 408 -4.90 -2.93 12.69
N VAL A 409 -4.20 -2.00 13.35
CA VAL A 409 -3.89 -0.70 12.77
C VAL A 409 -2.40 -0.40 12.78
N ASP A 410 -1.93 0.31 11.73
CA ASP A 410 -0.58 0.83 11.62
C ASP A 410 -0.55 2.17 10.87
N GLY A 411 0.66 2.72 10.69
CA GLY A 411 0.85 4.02 10.06
C GLY A 411 0.93 5.17 11.05
N GLY A 412 1.41 6.32 10.59
CA GLY A 412 1.74 7.44 11.49
C GLY A 412 0.57 8.06 12.25
N ALA A 413 -0.65 8.02 11.69
CA ALA A 413 -1.81 8.66 12.31
C ALA A 413 -2.40 7.87 13.50
N ILE A 414 -2.04 6.59 13.69
CA ILE A 414 -2.56 5.77 14.80
C ILE A 414 -2.06 6.21 16.19
N ALA A 415 -1.07 7.09 16.25
CA ALA A 415 -0.63 7.74 17.48
C ALA A 415 -1.74 8.61 18.10
N ASN A 416 -2.71 9.08 17.30
CA ASN A 416 -3.86 9.88 17.75
C ASN A 416 -4.91 8.97 18.40
N ASN A 417 -5.03 9.05 19.74
CA ASN A 417 -5.96 8.18 20.48
C ASN A 417 -7.44 8.56 20.25
N PHE A 418 -7.75 9.84 19.94
CA PHE A 418 -9.10 10.23 19.56
C PHE A 418 -9.53 9.51 18.27
N LEU A 419 -8.67 9.56 17.24
CA LEU A 419 -8.90 8.90 15.96
C LEU A 419 -9.17 7.39 16.15
N MET A 420 -8.33 6.72 16.94
CA MET A 420 -8.45 5.27 17.17
C MET A 420 -9.70 4.92 18.00
N GLN A 421 -10.04 5.71 19.02
CA GLN A 421 -11.25 5.49 19.80
C GLN A 421 -12.52 5.73 18.96
N PHE A 422 -12.54 6.81 18.18
CA PHE A 422 -13.67 7.10 17.32
C PHE A 422 -13.83 6.04 16.21
N GLN A 423 -12.72 5.52 15.68
CA GLN A 423 -12.76 4.40 14.73
C GLN A 423 -13.39 3.15 15.35
N ALA A 424 -13.01 2.79 16.58
CA ALA A 424 -13.62 1.66 17.27
C ALA A 424 -15.12 1.89 17.52
N ASP A 425 -15.50 3.11 17.90
CA ASP A 425 -16.87 3.48 18.16
C ASP A 425 -17.75 3.39 16.92
N ILE A 426 -17.28 3.97 15.78
CA ILE A 426 -18.09 4.04 14.56
C ILE A 426 -18.16 2.70 13.84
N CYS A 427 -17.09 1.88 13.87
CA CYS A 427 -17.07 0.54 13.30
C CYS A 427 -17.72 -0.52 14.20
N ARG A 428 -18.00 -0.22 15.46
CA ARG A 428 -18.48 -1.21 16.44
C ARG A 428 -17.57 -2.43 16.53
N CYS A 429 -16.26 -2.23 16.31
CA CYS A 429 -15.26 -3.27 16.26
C CYS A 429 -14.02 -2.81 17.05
N PRO A 430 -13.39 -3.69 17.86
CA PRO A 430 -12.16 -3.34 18.56
C PRO A 430 -11.06 -2.90 17.59
N VAL A 431 -10.37 -1.81 17.90
CA VAL A 431 -9.19 -1.34 17.16
C VAL A 431 -7.95 -1.68 17.99
N VAL A 432 -7.03 -2.41 17.38
CA VAL A 432 -5.86 -3.00 18.04
C VAL A 432 -4.57 -2.39 17.49
N ARG A 433 -3.87 -1.65 18.34
CA ARG A 433 -2.58 -1.02 18.01
C ARG A 433 -1.42 -1.87 18.53
N PRO A 434 -0.47 -2.29 17.64
CA PRO A 434 0.72 -3.02 18.05
C PRO A 434 1.77 -2.07 18.63
N LYS A 435 2.76 -2.62 19.37
CA LYS A 435 3.93 -1.86 19.81
C LYS A 435 4.87 -1.51 18.67
N ILE A 436 5.06 -2.42 17.72
CA ILE A 436 5.93 -2.22 16.55
C ILE A 436 5.09 -1.56 15.46
N LEU A 437 5.45 -0.34 15.10
CA LEU A 437 4.70 0.47 14.13
C LEU A 437 5.18 0.26 12.68
N GLU A 438 6.40 -0.24 12.50
CA GLU A 438 7.03 -0.49 11.19
C GLU A 438 6.60 -1.85 10.61
N THR A 439 5.29 -2.09 10.56
CA THR A 439 4.70 -3.38 10.21
C THR A 439 4.94 -3.79 8.77
N THR A 440 5.06 -2.83 7.84
CA THR A 440 5.42 -3.07 6.43
C THR A 440 6.80 -3.71 6.31
N ALA A 441 7.81 -3.07 6.87
CA ALA A 441 9.18 -3.60 6.85
C ALA A 441 9.30 -4.90 7.64
N LEU A 442 8.58 -5.02 8.77
CA LEU A 442 8.54 -6.24 9.58
C LEU A 442 7.93 -7.40 8.80
N GLY A 443 6.88 -7.17 8.02
CA GLY A 443 6.27 -8.19 7.18
C GLY A 443 7.22 -8.72 6.11
N ALA A 444 7.96 -7.83 5.45
CA ALA A 444 9.01 -8.23 4.51
C ALA A 444 10.12 -9.03 5.20
N ALA A 445 10.52 -8.63 6.43
CA ALA A 445 11.47 -9.37 7.24
C ALA A 445 10.95 -10.75 7.64
N TYR A 446 9.68 -10.87 8.04
CA TYR A 446 9.04 -12.13 8.38
C TYR A 446 9.02 -13.09 7.19
N LEU A 447 8.58 -12.63 6.01
CA LEU A 447 8.59 -13.43 4.78
C LEU A 447 10.01 -13.91 4.44
N ALA A 448 10.99 -13.02 4.53
CA ALA A 448 12.39 -13.37 4.27
C ALA A 448 12.97 -14.34 5.30
N GLY A 449 12.67 -14.12 6.58
CA GLY A 449 13.16 -14.95 7.68
C GLY A 449 12.61 -16.37 7.64
N LEU A 450 11.33 -16.53 7.28
CA LEU A 450 10.73 -17.86 7.07
C LEU A 450 11.43 -18.65 5.96
N ALA A 451 11.74 -17.98 4.84
CA ALA A 451 12.39 -18.63 3.70
C ALA A 451 13.78 -19.20 4.01
N VAL A 452 14.53 -18.59 4.92
CA VAL A 452 15.88 -19.05 5.31
C VAL A 452 15.88 -19.85 6.62
N GLY A 453 14.73 -20.01 7.29
CA GLY A 453 14.63 -20.68 8.59
C GLY A 453 15.20 -19.86 9.75
N TYR A 454 15.16 -18.53 9.66
CA TYR A 454 15.47 -17.61 10.76
C TYR A 454 14.40 -17.69 11.84
N TRP A 455 13.13 -17.73 11.46
CA TRP A 455 11.99 -18.22 12.22
C TRP A 455 11.50 -19.52 11.59
N LYS A 456 11.05 -20.43 12.43
CA LYS A 456 10.70 -21.78 11.99
C LYS A 456 9.37 -21.82 11.23
N ASP A 457 8.37 -21.13 11.75
CA ASP A 457 6.99 -21.14 11.27
C ASP A 457 6.22 -19.88 11.73
N LEU A 458 4.92 -19.84 11.44
CA LEU A 458 4.04 -18.74 11.84
C LEU A 458 3.84 -18.66 13.37
N ASP A 459 3.96 -19.76 14.09
CA ASP A 459 3.80 -19.77 15.54
C ASP A 459 4.97 -19.02 16.21
N ASP A 460 6.21 -19.22 15.72
CA ASP A 460 7.37 -18.43 16.17
C ASP A 460 7.15 -16.92 15.93
N LEU A 461 6.49 -16.55 14.82
CA LEU A 461 6.18 -15.14 14.53
C LEU A 461 5.10 -14.59 15.47
N HIS A 462 4.10 -15.39 15.83
CA HIS A 462 3.05 -14.98 16.76
C HIS A 462 3.61 -14.61 18.15
N GLU A 463 4.68 -15.28 18.59
CA GLU A 463 5.35 -14.95 19.83
C GLU A 463 6.04 -13.56 19.82
N GLN A 464 6.36 -13.03 18.61
CA GLN A 464 7.00 -11.72 18.45
C GLN A 464 5.98 -10.56 18.45
N TRP A 465 4.73 -10.83 18.09
CA TRP A 465 3.73 -9.78 18.03
C TRP A 465 3.33 -9.28 19.41
N GLN A 466 3.41 -7.96 19.62
CA GLN A 466 3.16 -7.35 20.92
C GLN A 466 2.07 -6.29 20.84
N LEU A 467 1.09 -6.41 21.70
CA LEU A 467 0.01 -5.45 21.87
C LEU A 467 0.52 -4.18 22.59
N ASP A 468 0.19 -3.00 22.04
CA ASP A 468 0.27 -1.73 22.76
C ASP A 468 -1.06 -1.39 23.42
N LYS A 469 -2.13 -1.25 22.64
CA LYS A 469 -3.43 -0.81 23.14
C LYS A 469 -4.60 -1.35 22.32
N VAL A 470 -5.70 -1.66 23.03
CA VAL A 470 -7.00 -1.99 22.45
C VAL A 470 -7.97 -0.85 22.74
N PHE A 471 -8.63 -0.34 21.70
CA PHE A 471 -9.71 0.62 21.79
C PHE A 471 -11.02 -0.12 21.58
N GLN A 472 -11.85 -0.17 22.62
CA GLN A 472 -13.17 -0.81 22.58
C GLN A 472 -14.25 0.19 22.20
N ALA A 473 -15.27 -0.24 21.45
CA ALA A 473 -16.44 0.57 21.16
C ALA A 473 -17.20 0.92 22.44
N ARG A 474 -17.46 2.22 22.64
CA ARG A 474 -18.12 2.76 23.84
C ARG A 474 -19.33 3.66 23.53
N MET A 475 -19.39 4.20 22.29
CA MET A 475 -20.46 5.09 21.88
C MET A 475 -21.79 4.33 21.82
N PRO A 476 -22.92 4.91 22.31
CA PRO A 476 -24.24 4.29 22.16
C PRO A 476 -24.63 4.10 20.69
N ASP A 477 -25.35 3.02 20.38
CA ASP A 477 -25.77 2.66 19.02
C ASP A 477 -26.60 3.77 18.34
N GLU A 478 -27.48 4.43 19.06
CA GLU A 478 -28.27 5.56 18.54
C GLU A 478 -27.40 6.74 18.10
N SER A 479 -26.28 6.99 18.82
CA SER A 479 -25.35 8.05 18.47
C SER A 479 -24.56 7.67 17.21
N VAL A 480 -24.11 6.42 17.09
CA VAL A 480 -23.45 5.88 15.88
C VAL A 480 -24.39 6.00 14.67
N ALA A 481 -25.63 5.54 14.80
CA ALA A 481 -26.60 5.59 13.71
C ALA A 481 -26.88 7.03 13.25
N ARG A 482 -27.01 7.98 14.19
CA ARG A 482 -27.19 9.41 13.87
C ARG A 482 -25.98 9.98 13.13
N LEU A 483 -24.76 9.67 13.59
CA LEU A 483 -23.53 10.16 12.97
C LEU A 483 -23.35 9.60 11.56
N LEU A 484 -23.60 8.32 11.34
CA LEU A 484 -23.54 7.68 10.02
C LEU A 484 -24.59 8.23 9.06
N ALA A 485 -25.82 8.50 9.55
CA ALA A 485 -26.85 9.14 8.73
C ALA A 485 -26.42 10.55 8.27
N GLY A 486 -25.78 11.32 9.16
CA GLY A 486 -25.19 12.62 8.82
C GLY A 486 -24.04 12.51 7.82
N TRP A 487 -23.16 11.52 7.99
CA TRP A 487 -22.06 11.24 7.07
C TRP A 487 -22.56 10.90 5.66
N ASN A 488 -23.48 9.96 5.52
CA ASN A 488 -24.07 9.58 4.23
C ASN A 488 -24.68 10.79 3.49
N LYS A 489 -25.32 11.68 4.25
CA LYS A 489 -25.87 12.92 3.70
C LYS A 489 -24.78 13.89 3.24
N ALA A 490 -23.65 13.96 3.97
CA ALA A 490 -22.51 14.81 3.62
C ALA A 490 -21.78 14.29 2.37
N VAL A 491 -21.53 12.97 2.29
CA VAL A 491 -20.95 12.34 1.09
C VAL A 491 -21.78 12.65 -0.14
N GLY A 492 -23.12 12.49 -0.06
CA GLY A 492 -24.02 12.81 -1.18
C GLY A 492 -23.97 14.28 -1.65
N ARG A 493 -23.29 15.19 -0.91
CA ARG A 493 -23.06 16.60 -1.33
C ARG A 493 -21.71 16.80 -2.00
N SER A 494 -20.80 15.81 -1.92
CA SER A 494 -19.46 15.88 -2.49
C SER A 494 -19.32 15.07 -3.78
N LEU A 495 -20.25 14.12 -4.03
CA LEU A 495 -20.23 13.28 -5.24
C LEU A 495 -20.53 14.12 -6.50
N ASN A 496 -19.87 13.75 -7.61
CA ASN A 496 -20.05 14.37 -8.93
C ASN A 496 -19.96 15.91 -8.87
N TRP A 497 -19.02 16.44 -8.09
CA TRP A 497 -18.85 17.88 -7.92
C TRP A 497 -18.33 18.58 -9.17
N GLU A 498 -17.36 17.97 -9.86
CA GLU A 498 -16.85 18.42 -11.16
C GLU A 498 -17.63 17.72 -12.28
N GLU A 499 -17.89 18.45 -13.37
CA GLU A 499 -18.55 17.95 -14.57
C GLU A 499 -17.55 17.34 -15.56
#